data_ab9114ee530103c491899259877c28bc
#
_entry.id   ab9114ee530103c491899259877c28bc
#
_cell.length_a   1.000
_cell.length_b   1.000
_cell.length_c   1.000
_cell.angle_alpha   90.00
_cell.angle_beta   90.00
_cell.angle_gamma   90.00
#
_symmetry.space_group_name_H-M   'P 1'
#
loop_
_entity.id
_entity.type
_entity.pdbx_description
1 polymer ?
#
loop_
_entity_poly.entity_id
_entity_poly.type
_entity_poly.pdbx_seq_one_letter_code
_entity_poly.pdbx_strand_id
1 'polypeptide(L)'
;MAVLKKIRSRLFSTPEEAASHGSVENRAPAANVDAPEEPPIISEERYDLRPLTISQLDECWRLDQRCFVDGEAYSRDTFEYLLTSPESVAYRAVTPDGLMVGFIVGLVEPQNTGHITTLGVAPEHRRRRIAERMLIRVEESFRRRHVRTIRLEVRSVNSGAQNLYRNLGYTVTQRLPRYYSNGGDGLLMIKSIE
;
A
#
# COMPACT_ATOMS: atom_id res chain seq x y z
N MET A 1 9.89 -9.68 -9.22
CA MET A 1 11.27 -9.12 -9.27
C MET A 1 11.50 -8.24 -10.49
N ALA A 2 11.01 -8.60 -11.67
CA ALA A 2 11.32 -7.85 -12.90
C ALA A 2 10.69 -6.46 -12.98
N VAL A 3 9.45 -6.25 -12.52
CA VAL A 3 8.74 -4.97 -12.70
C VAL A 3 9.24 -3.89 -11.74
N LEU A 4 9.40 -4.20 -10.46
CA LEU A 4 9.97 -3.23 -9.49
C LEU A 4 11.45 -2.93 -9.77
N LYS A 5 12.26 -3.91 -10.16
CA LYS A 5 13.61 -3.67 -10.68
C LYS A 5 13.60 -2.89 -11.99
N LYS A 6 12.65 -3.14 -12.89
CA LYS A 6 12.52 -2.44 -14.18
C LYS A 6 12.01 -1.00 -14.00
N ILE A 7 11.12 -0.77 -13.03
CA ILE A 7 10.68 0.58 -12.62
C ILE A 7 11.83 1.31 -11.94
N ARG A 8 12.56 0.68 -11.01
CA ARG A 8 13.73 1.26 -10.36
C ARG A 8 14.88 1.55 -11.33
N SER A 9 15.21 0.67 -12.27
CA SER A 9 16.33 0.87 -13.22
C SER A 9 16.07 1.94 -14.27
N ARG A 10 14.83 2.33 -14.53
CA ARG A 10 14.49 3.44 -15.45
C ARG A 10 14.38 4.80 -14.78
N LEU A 11 14.23 4.86 -13.45
CA LEU A 11 13.94 6.10 -12.70
C LEU A 11 15.09 6.58 -11.81
N PHE A 12 16.17 5.79 -11.63
CA PHE A 12 17.31 6.19 -10.80
C PHE A 12 18.58 6.35 -11.61
N SER A 13 18.74 7.58 -12.15
CA SER A 13 20.05 8.20 -12.34
C SER A 13 20.15 9.27 -11.25
N THR A 14 21.09 9.06 -10.33
CA THR A 14 21.36 9.93 -9.17
C THR A 14 21.83 11.33 -9.55
N PRO A 15 21.72 12.32 -8.67
CA PRO A 15 22.86 12.62 -7.81
C PRO A 15 22.57 12.88 -6.32
N GLU A 16 23.61 12.81 -5.60
CA GLU A 16 24.04 12.89 -4.22
C GLU A 16 23.68 14.17 -3.43
N GLU A 17 23.84 14.03 -2.08
CA GLU A 17 24.12 15.05 -1.04
C GLU A 17 22.91 15.75 -0.40
N ALA A 18 22.87 16.05 0.88
CA ALA A 18 23.73 15.94 2.06
C ALA A 18 22.95 16.20 3.36
N ALA A 19 23.42 15.58 4.43
CA ALA A 19 23.44 15.87 5.87
C ALA A 19 22.66 17.08 6.50
N SER A 20 22.00 17.00 7.64
CA SER A 20 22.52 17.01 9.02
C SER A 20 21.45 17.40 10.08
N HIS A 21 21.51 16.73 11.23
CA HIS A 21 21.30 17.14 12.64
C HIS A 21 20.08 17.92 13.12
N GLY A 22 19.49 17.40 14.22
CA GLY A 22 18.77 18.18 15.22
C GLY A 22 17.89 17.38 16.18
N SER A 23 18.45 16.92 17.28
CA SER A 23 17.75 16.38 18.46
C SER A 23 17.05 17.49 19.23
N VAL A 24 15.79 17.30 19.64
CA VAL A 24 15.27 17.94 20.86
C VAL A 24 14.26 16.99 21.52
N GLU A 25 14.62 16.51 22.72
CA GLU A 25 13.72 15.97 23.71
C GLU A 25 12.71 17.01 24.17
N ASN A 26 11.45 16.65 24.36
CA ASN A 26 10.68 17.22 25.44
C ASN A 26 9.61 16.29 25.99
N ARG A 27 9.52 16.33 27.30
CA ARG A 27 8.88 15.46 28.27
C ARG A 27 7.40 15.84 28.44
N ALA A 28 6.53 14.84 28.59
CA ALA A 28 5.12 14.95 28.87
C ALA A 28 4.80 15.52 30.27
N PRO A 29 3.56 15.95 30.52
CA PRO A 29 2.92 15.66 31.78
C PRO A 29 1.72 14.73 31.63
N ALA A 30 1.59 13.86 32.61
CA ALA A 30 0.48 12.96 32.81
C ALA A 30 -0.78 13.74 33.23
N ALA A 31 -1.94 13.34 32.70
CA ALA A 31 -3.22 13.57 33.37
C ALA A 31 -4.34 12.67 32.85
N ASN A 32 -5.02 12.10 33.80
CA ASN A 32 -6.39 11.61 33.88
C ASN A 32 -6.81 10.36 33.11
N VAL A 33 -7.03 9.35 33.93
CA VAL A 33 -7.80 8.13 33.64
C VAL A 33 -9.29 8.51 33.67
N ASP A 34 -9.88 8.63 32.50
CA ASP A 34 -11.33 8.61 32.34
C ASP A 34 -11.77 7.26 31.78
N ALA A 35 -12.99 6.86 32.15
CA ALA A 35 -13.58 5.56 31.91
C ALA A 35 -13.46 5.10 30.45
N PRO A 36 -13.46 3.77 30.15
CA PRO A 36 -13.37 3.30 28.78
C PRO A 36 -14.62 3.72 28.01
N GLU A 37 -14.49 4.75 27.19
CA GLU A 37 -15.47 5.00 26.12
C GLU A 37 -15.48 3.80 25.22
N GLU A 38 -16.64 3.15 25.08
CA GLU A 38 -16.84 2.11 24.07
C GLU A 38 -16.40 2.66 22.73
N PRO A 39 -15.55 1.93 21.96
CA PRO A 39 -15.11 2.43 20.65
C PRO A 39 -16.35 2.67 19.79
N PRO A 40 -16.46 3.83 19.14
CA PRO A 40 -17.62 4.17 18.33
C PRO A 40 -17.85 3.05 17.31
N ILE A 41 -19.09 2.53 17.24
CA ILE A 41 -19.53 1.57 16.23
C ILE A 41 -19.35 2.26 14.87
N ILE A 42 -18.21 1.97 14.23
CA ILE A 42 -17.86 2.57 12.93
C ILE A 42 -18.64 1.77 11.90
N SER A 43 -19.74 2.30 11.42
CA SER A 43 -20.53 1.70 10.34
C SER A 43 -19.63 1.47 9.10
N GLU A 44 -19.71 0.27 8.49
CA GLU A 44 -18.96 -0.09 7.28
C GLU A 44 -19.26 0.84 6.09
N GLU A 45 -20.34 1.61 6.16
CA GLU A 45 -20.80 2.55 5.12
C GLU A 45 -19.98 3.86 5.03
N ARG A 46 -18.99 4.07 5.90
CA ARG A 46 -18.26 5.34 6.01
C ARG A 46 -17.20 5.60 4.93
N TYR A 47 -16.91 4.63 4.08
CA TYR A 47 -15.86 4.73 3.06
C TYR A 47 -16.33 4.17 1.73
N ASP A 48 -16.29 5.00 0.68
CA ASP A 48 -16.55 4.57 -0.69
C ASP A 48 -15.25 4.11 -1.36
N LEU A 49 -15.36 3.02 -2.15
CA LEU A 49 -14.28 2.61 -3.04
C LEU A 49 -14.55 3.13 -4.45
N ARG A 50 -13.66 3.97 -4.95
CA ARG A 50 -13.74 4.59 -6.29
C ARG A 50 -12.50 4.23 -7.11
N PRO A 51 -12.59 4.22 -8.46
CA PRO A 51 -11.40 4.12 -9.30
C PRO A 51 -10.38 5.19 -8.93
N LEU A 52 -9.11 4.83 -8.95
CA LEU A 52 -7.99 5.75 -8.84
C LEU A 52 -7.41 5.96 -10.25
N THR A 53 -7.40 7.20 -10.71
CA THR A 53 -6.93 7.57 -12.04
C THR A 53 -5.84 8.62 -11.95
N ILE A 54 -5.25 8.97 -13.08
CA ILE A 54 -4.21 10.01 -13.17
C ILE A 54 -4.67 11.36 -12.60
N SER A 55 -5.98 11.65 -12.61
CA SER A 55 -6.53 12.90 -12.05
C SER A 55 -6.30 13.04 -10.55
N GLN A 56 -6.05 11.95 -9.83
CA GLN A 56 -5.76 11.95 -8.39
C GLN A 56 -4.28 11.69 -8.07
N LEU A 57 -3.39 11.81 -9.06
CA LEU A 57 -1.96 11.51 -8.91
C LEU A 57 -1.33 12.22 -7.71
N ASP A 58 -1.48 13.53 -7.61
CA ASP A 58 -0.83 14.32 -6.57
C ASP A 58 -1.40 14.04 -5.17
N GLU A 59 -2.71 13.78 -5.09
CA GLU A 59 -3.36 13.40 -3.83
C GLU A 59 -2.87 12.02 -3.36
N CYS A 60 -2.82 11.05 -4.28
CA CYS A 60 -2.34 9.71 -4.01
C CYS A 60 -0.86 9.71 -3.59
N TRP A 61 -0.01 10.43 -4.31
CA TRP A 61 1.39 10.56 -3.99
C TRP A 61 1.63 11.17 -2.59
N ARG A 62 0.92 12.25 -2.23
CA ARG A 62 1.02 12.83 -0.88
C ARG A 62 0.57 11.85 0.20
N LEU A 63 -0.47 11.08 -0.06
CA LEU A 63 -0.93 10.04 0.88
C LEU A 63 0.10 8.93 1.03
N ASP A 64 0.75 8.50 -0.05
CA ASP A 64 1.80 7.49 -0.04
C ASP A 64 2.98 7.92 0.87
N GLN A 65 3.43 9.18 0.77
CA GLN A 65 4.50 9.73 1.63
C GLN A 65 4.13 9.67 3.13
N ARG A 66 2.86 9.77 3.47
CA ARG A 66 2.37 9.63 4.86
C ARG A 66 2.24 8.18 5.31
N CYS A 67 1.99 7.26 4.38
CA CYS A 67 1.84 5.84 4.66
C CYS A 67 3.18 5.11 4.85
N PHE A 68 4.23 5.55 4.11
CA PHE A 68 5.52 4.86 4.00
C PHE A 68 6.67 5.78 4.40
N VAL A 69 6.85 5.96 5.72
CA VAL A 69 7.86 6.87 6.29
C VAL A 69 9.30 6.33 6.27
N ASP A 70 9.48 5.01 6.02
CA ASP A 70 10.77 4.33 6.10
C ASP A 70 11.52 4.26 4.74
N GLY A 71 11.29 5.23 3.85
CA GLY A 71 11.96 5.31 2.55
C GLY A 71 11.41 4.35 1.49
N GLU A 72 10.17 3.91 1.63
CA GLU A 72 9.49 3.01 0.67
C GLU A 72 8.41 3.70 -0.13
N ALA A 73 8.15 4.96 0.18
CA ALA A 73 7.25 5.79 -0.59
C ALA A 73 7.72 5.86 -2.05
N TYR A 74 6.79 5.78 -2.98
CA TYR A 74 7.09 5.91 -4.39
C TYR A 74 7.30 7.37 -4.80
N SER A 75 8.10 7.58 -5.84
CA SER A 75 8.18 8.89 -6.48
C SER A 75 6.87 9.20 -7.22
N ARG A 76 6.65 10.49 -7.48
CA ARG A 76 5.51 10.95 -8.27
C ARG A 76 5.50 10.31 -9.66
N ASP A 77 6.68 10.22 -10.30
CA ASP A 77 6.81 9.62 -11.65
C ASP A 77 6.49 8.12 -11.65
N THR A 78 6.80 7.41 -10.55
CA THR A 78 6.40 6.01 -10.39
C THR A 78 4.88 5.87 -10.35
N PHE A 79 4.18 6.73 -9.61
CA PHE A 79 2.71 6.73 -9.61
C PHE A 79 2.13 7.12 -10.97
N GLU A 80 2.70 8.10 -11.65
CA GLU A 80 2.28 8.48 -13.00
C GLU A 80 2.37 7.29 -13.95
N TYR A 81 3.52 6.60 -13.97
CA TYR A 81 3.69 5.37 -14.75
C TYR A 81 2.65 4.29 -14.37
N LEU A 82 2.45 4.04 -13.08
CA LEU A 82 1.50 3.04 -12.61
C LEU A 82 0.06 3.36 -13.01
N LEU A 83 -0.36 4.62 -12.87
CA LEU A 83 -1.74 5.05 -13.13
C LEU A 83 -2.05 5.22 -14.63
N THR A 84 -1.03 5.42 -15.47
CA THR A 84 -1.20 5.53 -16.93
C THR A 84 -1.02 4.18 -17.65
N SER A 85 -0.53 3.16 -16.97
CA SER A 85 -0.37 1.82 -17.56
C SER A 85 -1.73 1.21 -17.92
N PRO A 86 -1.91 0.65 -19.13
CA PRO A 86 -3.13 -0.09 -19.52
C PRO A 86 -3.34 -1.35 -18.67
N GLU A 87 -2.29 -1.89 -18.07
CA GLU A 87 -2.32 -3.05 -17.21
C GLU A 87 -2.72 -2.72 -15.77
N SER A 88 -2.91 -1.44 -15.47
CA SER A 88 -3.23 -0.98 -14.10
C SER A 88 -4.64 -1.36 -13.68
N VAL A 89 -4.75 -1.74 -12.42
CA VAL A 89 -5.99 -1.89 -11.66
C VAL A 89 -5.80 -1.08 -10.38
N ALA A 90 -6.44 0.09 -10.28
CA ALA A 90 -6.22 0.99 -9.18
C ALA A 90 -7.52 1.50 -8.57
N TYR A 91 -7.59 1.54 -7.24
CA TYR A 91 -8.72 2.04 -6.47
C TYR A 91 -8.25 2.94 -5.34
N ARG A 92 -9.15 3.84 -4.93
CA ARG A 92 -9.01 4.70 -3.76
C ARG A 92 -10.20 4.52 -2.82
N ALA A 93 -9.95 4.65 -1.54
CA ALA A 93 -10.97 4.76 -0.52
C ALA A 93 -11.15 6.23 -0.15
N VAL A 94 -12.40 6.69 -0.13
CA VAL A 94 -12.75 8.08 0.21
C VAL A 94 -13.78 8.12 1.33
N THR A 95 -13.69 9.14 2.15
CA THR A 95 -14.71 9.49 3.16
C THR A 95 -15.96 10.05 2.47
N PRO A 96 -17.11 10.21 3.17
CA PRO A 96 -18.32 10.80 2.61
C PRO A 96 -18.13 12.22 2.09
N ASP A 97 -17.25 13.02 2.68
CA ASP A 97 -16.84 14.35 2.25
C ASP A 97 -15.79 14.35 1.12
N GLY A 98 -15.40 13.18 0.63
CA GLY A 98 -14.58 13.02 -0.55
C GLY A 98 -13.06 12.97 -0.32
N LEU A 99 -12.59 13.03 0.92
CA LEU A 99 -11.17 12.93 1.26
C LEU A 99 -10.62 11.52 0.94
N MET A 100 -9.53 11.43 0.21
CA MET A 100 -8.83 10.15 -0.02
C MET A 100 -8.09 9.71 1.24
N VAL A 101 -8.44 8.54 1.75
CA VAL A 101 -7.86 7.96 2.97
C VAL A 101 -7.17 6.61 2.74
N GLY A 102 -7.23 6.10 1.53
CA GLY A 102 -6.51 4.88 1.15
C GLY A 102 -6.42 4.73 -0.36
N PHE A 103 -5.45 3.97 -0.79
CA PHE A 103 -5.23 3.63 -2.20
C PHE A 103 -4.64 2.23 -2.33
N ILE A 104 -4.87 1.63 -3.48
CA ILE A 104 -4.26 0.37 -3.90
C ILE A 104 -4.00 0.43 -5.40
N VAL A 105 -2.83 -0.05 -5.82
CA VAL A 105 -2.47 -0.22 -7.22
C VAL A 105 -1.96 -1.62 -7.45
N GLY A 106 -2.49 -2.27 -8.47
CA GLY A 106 -2.02 -3.54 -8.98
C GLY A 106 -1.80 -3.47 -10.48
N LEU A 107 -0.99 -4.37 -11.00
CA LEU A 107 -0.72 -4.54 -12.43
C LEU A 107 -1.06 -5.95 -12.87
N VAL A 108 -1.64 -6.10 -14.05
CA VAL A 108 -1.72 -7.39 -14.72
C VAL A 108 -0.38 -7.64 -15.40
N GLU A 109 0.25 -8.76 -15.07
CA GLU A 109 1.52 -9.19 -15.62
C GLU A 109 1.32 -10.37 -16.57
N PRO A 110 2.33 -10.75 -17.38
CA PRO A 110 2.29 -11.97 -18.20
C PRO A 110 1.93 -13.20 -17.37
N GLN A 111 1.47 -14.27 -18.05
CA GLN A 111 1.09 -15.54 -17.46
C GLN A 111 -0.11 -15.46 -16.50
N ASN A 112 -1.04 -14.52 -16.76
CA ASN A 112 -2.25 -14.32 -15.97
C ASN A 112 -1.95 -14.07 -14.47
N THR A 113 -0.90 -13.30 -14.20
CA THR A 113 -0.48 -12.94 -12.85
C THR A 113 -0.88 -11.50 -12.54
N GLY A 114 -1.50 -11.27 -11.39
CA GLY A 114 -1.72 -9.94 -10.83
C GLY A 114 -0.63 -9.62 -9.81
N HIS A 115 -0.08 -8.42 -9.86
CA HIS A 115 0.89 -7.94 -8.88
C HIS A 115 0.33 -6.75 -8.12
N ILE A 116 0.10 -6.89 -6.83
CA ILE A 116 -0.22 -5.75 -5.95
C ILE A 116 1.10 -5.00 -5.71
N THR A 117 1.23 -3.82 -6.31
CA THR A 117 2.47 -3.03 -6.25
C THR A 117 2.55 -2.16 -5.01
N THR A 118 1.42 -1.59 -4.59
CA THR A 118 1.34 -0.74 -3.40
C THR A 118 -0.07 -0.72 -2.83
N LEU A 119 -0.17 -0.60 -1.50
CA LEU A 119 -1.41 -0.48 -0.74
C LEU A 119 -1.15 0.39 0.48
N GLY A 120 -1.79 1.53 0.55
CA GLY A 120 -1.67 2.48 1.66
C GLY A 120 -3.02 2.85 2.26
N VAL A 121 -3.04 3.03 3.58
CA VAL A 121 -4.18 3.63 4.32
C VAL A 121 -3.61 4.66 5.27
N ALA A 122 -4.20 5.86 5.26
CA ALA A 122 -3.85 6.96 6.15
C ALA A 122 -3.79 6.48 7.61
N PRO A 123 -2.76 6.82 8.38
CA PRO A 123 -2.56 6.30 9.74
C PRO A 123 -3.80 6.41 10.62
N GLU A 124 -4.49 7.54 10.58
CA GLU A 124 -5.69 7.87 11.36
C GLU A 124 -6.95 7.10 10.92
N HIS A 125 -6.92 6.46 9.74
CA HIS A 125 -8.01 5.65 9.20
C HIS A 125 -7.70 4.15 9.19
N ARG A 126 -6.57 3.71 9.80
CA ARG A 126 -6.22 2.29 9.91
C ARG A 126 -7.17 1.55 10.85
N ARG A 127 -7.14 0.21 10.81
CA ARG A 127 -7.96 -0.70 11.64
C ARG A 127 -9.47 -0.59 11.41
N ARG A 128 -9.88 -0.08 10.25
CA ARG A 128 -11.27 0.11 9.82
C ARG A 128 -11.63 -0.74 8.59
N ARG A 129 -10.90 -1.83 8.36
CA ARG A 129 -11.08 -2.80 7.25
C ARG A 129 -10.96 -2.19 5.84
N ILE A 130 -10.45 -0.95 5.69
CA ILE A 130 -10.32 -0.27 4.40
C ILE A 130 -9.39 -1.04 3.47
N ALA A 131 -8.20 -1.46 3.95
CA ALA A 131 -7.23 -2.22 3.17
C ALA A 131 -7.80 -3.56 2.68
N GLU A 132 -8.54 -4.28 3.55
CA GLU A 132 -9.23 -5.53 3.23
C GLU A 132 -10.22 -5.34 2.07
N ARG A 133 -11.09 -4.34 2.17
CA ARG A 133 -12.09 -4.01 1.14
C ARG A 133 -11.43 -3.63 -0.20
N MET A 134 -10.34 -2.86 -0.17
CA MET A 134 -9.60 -2.50 -1.38
C MET A 134 -8.94 -3.72 -2.03
N LEU A 135 -8.36 -4.64 -1.25
CA LEU A 135 -7.79 -5.90 -1.75
C LEU A 135 -8.86 -6.75 -2.43
N ILE A 136 -10.00 -6.98 -1.78
CA ILE A 136 -11.12 -7.72 -2.36
C ILE A 136 -11.54 -7.09 -3.69
N ARG A 137 -11.63 -5.76 -3.75
CA ARG A 137 -12.01 -5.04 -4.98
C ARG A 137 -11.02 -5.22 -6.12
N VAL A 138 -9.72 -5.18 -5.84
CA VAL A 138 -8.67 -5.44 -6.84
C VAL A 138 -8.71 -6.90 -7.28
N GLU A 139 -8.86 -7.86 -6.37
CA GLU A 139 -8.98 -9.28 -6.70
C GLU A 139 -10.16 -9.55 -7.64
N GLU A 140 -11.33 -8.94 -7.39
CA GLU A 140 -12.47 -9.02 -8.30
C GLU A 140 -12.15 -8.47 -9.69
N SER A 141 -11.40 -7.38 -9.76
CA SER A 141 -10.99 -6.79 -11.04
C SER A 141 -9.96 -7.62 -11.77
N PHE A 142 -9.06 -8.25 -11.03
CA PHE A 142 -8.11 -9.21 -11.59
C PHE A 142 -8.82 -10.46 -12.14
N ARG A 143 -9.83 -11.01 -11.45
CA ARG A 143 -10.63 -12.11 -11.98
C ARG A 143 -11.31 -11.75 -13.31
N ARG A 144 -11.87 -10.54 -13.41
CA ARG A 144 -12.48 -10.06 -14.67
C ARG A 144 -11.47 -9.90 -15.81
N ARG A 145 -10.17 -9.78 -15.50
CA ARG A 145 -9.05 -9.75 -16.47
C ARG A 145 -8.37 -11.12 -16.63
N HIS A 146 -9.02 -12.21 -16.21
CA HIS A 146 -8.52 -13.58 -16.31
C HIS A 146 -7.20 -13.83 -15.57
N VAL A 147 -6.88 -13.04 -14.56
CA VAL A 147 -5.77 -13.31 -13.64
C VAL A 147 -6.12 -14.55 -12.81
N ARG A 148 -5.16 -15.46 -12.67
CA ARG A 148 -5.30 -16.70 -11.89
C ARG A 148 -4.48 -16.70 -10.60
N THR A 149 -3.43 -15.92 -10.58
CA THR A 149 -2.52 -15.86 -9.43
C THR A 149 -2.22 -14.40 -9.10
N ILE A 150 -2.30 -14.04 -7.83
CA ILE A 150 -1.91 -12.71 -7.34
C ILE A 150 -0.66 -12.87 -6.49
N ARG A 151 0.30 -11.97 -6.68
CA ARG A 151 1.51 -11.86 -5.87
C ARG A 151 1.65 -10.46 -5.26
N LEU A 152 2.35 -10.39 -4.15
CA LEU A 152 2.75 -9.16 -3.51
C LEU A 152 4.01 -9.38 -2.68
N GLU A 153 4.72 -8.30 -2.40
CA GLU A 153 5.84 -8.31 -1.46
C GLU A 153 5.48 -7.50 -0.21
N VAL A 154 5.85 -8.02 0.95
CA VAL A 154 5.61 -7.36 2.24
C VAL A 154 6.87 -7.41 3.10
N ARG A 155 7.11 -6.37 3.90
CA ARG A 155 8.23 -6.39 4.86
C ARG A 155 8.11 -7.56 5.82
N SER A 156 9.23 -8.23 6.09
CA SER A 156 9.28 -9.33 7.05
C SER A 156 8.95 -8.89 8.49
N VAL A 157 9.10 -7.62 8.80
CA VAL A 157 8.78 -7.02 10.10
C VAL A 157 7.34 -6.46 10.18
N ASN A 158 6.62 -6.35 9.05
CA ASN A 158 5.26 -5.83 9.03
C ASN A 158 4.24 -6.95 9.30
N SER A 159 4.14 -7.37 10.56
CA SER A 159 3.21 -8.42 10.99
C SER A 159 1.74 -8.09 10.72
N GLY A 160 1.38 -6.81 10.83
CA GLY A 160 0.01 -6.35 10.60
C GLY A 160 -0.44 -6.58 9.16
N ALA A 161 0.38 -6.20 8.17
CA ALA A 161 0.10 -6.44 6.76
C ALA A 161 0.13 -7.95 6.43
N GLN A 162 1.11 -8.70 6.97
CA GLN A 162 1.16 -10.15 6.77
C GLN A 162 -0.11 -10.85 7.26
N ASN A 163 -0.63 -10.46 8.42
CA ASN A 163 -1.88 -11.02 8.96
C ASN A 163 -3.09 -10.68 8.07
N LEU A 164 -3.17 -9.43 7.59
CA LEU A 164 -4.20 -9.03 6.62
C LEU A 164 -4.17 -9.95 5.38
N TYR A 165 -3.00 -10.14 4.78
CA TYR A 165 -2.86 -10.97 3.58
C TYR A 165 -3.15 -12.45 3.86
N ARG A 166 -2.68 -13.01 4.99
CA ARG A 166 -3.00 -14.40 5.37
C ARG A 166 -4.50 -14.61 5.56
N ASN A 167 -5.19 -13.67 6.20
CA ASN A 167 -6.64 -13.74 6.42
C ASN A 167 -7.43 -13.70 5.08
N LEU A 168 -6.84 -13.12 4.04
CA LEU A 168 -7.38 -13.11 2.69
C LEU A 168 -6.91 -14.30 1.81
N GLY A 169 -6.17 -15.24 2.39
CA GLY A 169 -5.75 -16.47 1.70
C GLY A 169 -4.41 -16.38 0.97
N TYR A 170 -3.61 -15.34 1.20
CA TYR A 170 -2.24 -15.30 0.71
C TYR A 170 -1.32 -16.14 1.57
N THR A 171 -0.39 -16.85 0.93
CA THR A 171 0.63 -17.66 1.60
C THR A 171 2.03 -17.14 1.28
N VAL A 172 2.93 -17.23 2.25
CA VAL A 172 4.35 -16.91 2.04
C VAL A 172 4.99 -18.02 1.23
N THR A 173 5.58 -17.68 0.10
CA THR A 173 6.27 -18.62 -0.79
C THR A 173 7.78 -18.46 -0.80
N GLN A 174 8.27 -17.26 -0.49
CA GLN A 174 9.70 -16.98 -0.51
C GLN A 174 10.06 -15.84 0.47
N ARG A 175 11.22 -15.96 1.13
CA ARG A 175 11.91 -14.84 1.77
C ARG A 175 12.80 -14.14 0.76
N LEU A 176 12.79 -12.82 0.76
CA LEU A 176 13.55 -11.96 -0.13
C LEU A 176 14.58 -11.17 0.70
N PRO A 177 15.80 -11.67 0.90
CA PRO A 177 16.80 -10.99 1.71
C PRO A 177 17.19 -9.63 1.12
N ARG A 178 17.30 -8.62 1.97
CA ARG A 178 17.69 -7.25 1.60
C ARG A 178 16.91 -6.69 0.40
N TYR A 179 15.61 -6.95 0.40
CA TYR A 179 14.73 -6.59 -0.71
C TYR A 179 14.47 -5.09 -0.80
N TYR A 180 14.30 -4.43 0.34
CA TYR A 180 14.00 -3.01 0.45
C TYR A 180 15.26 -2.15 0.42
N SER A 181 15.12 -0.85 0.08
CA SER A 181 16.25 0.07 -0.11
C SER A 181 17.10 0.24 1.14
N ASN A 182 16.48 0.18 2.31
CA ASN A 182 17.17 0.26 3.61
C ASN A 182 17.77 -1.08 4.07
N GLY A 183 17.82 -2.09 3.19
CA GLY A 183 18.36 -3.41 3.50
C GLY A 183 17.41 -4.36 4.24
N GLY A 184 16.15 -3.95 4.46
CA GLY A 184 15.14 -4.79 5.10
C GLY A 184 14.73 -5.97 4.23
N ASP A 185 14.42 -7.11 4.85
CA ASP A 185 13.96 -8.31 4.17
C ASP A 185 12.48 -8.19 3.79
N GLY A 186 12.13 -8.74 2.64
CA GLY A 186 10.76 -8.94 2.17
C GLY A 186 10.31 -10.40 2.29
N LEU A 187 9.01 -10.59 2.22
CA LEU A 187 8.36 -11.87 1.98
C LEU A 187 7.55 -11.75 0.70
N LEU A 188 7.72 -12.71 -0.21
CA LEU A 188 6.82 -12.88 -1.34
C LEU A 188 5.61 -13.68 -0.86
N MET A 189 4.42 -13.13 -1.07
CA MET A 189 3.17 -13.82 -0.77
C MET A 189 2.35 -14.00 -2.06
N ILE A 190 1.70 -15.14 -2.18
CA ILE A 190 0.93 -15.53 -3.38
C ILE A 190 -0.45 -16.04 -2.95
N LYS A 191 -1.45 -15.76 -3.79
CA LYS A 191 -2.80 -16.30 -3.71
C LYS A 191 -3.27 -16.74 -5.09
N SER A 192 -3.80 -17.97 -5.20
CA SER A 192 -4.57 -18.40 -6.38
C SER A 192 -6.00 -17.86 -6.29
N ILE A 193 -6.50 -17.31 -7.40
CA ILE A 193 -7.86 -16.81 -7.56
C ILE A 193 -8.48 -17.47 -8.79
N GLU A 194 -9.20 -18.55 -8.57
CA GLU A 194 -9.99 -19.23 -9.61
C GLU A 194 -11.33 -18.53 -9.84
#